data_a0d1e6aa40b27a64f0bc350406460537
#
_entry.id   a0d1e6aa40b27a64f0bc350406460537
#
_cell.length_a   1.000
_cell.length_b   1.000
_cell.length_c   1.000
_cell.angle_alpha   90.00
_cell.angle_beta   90.00
_cell.angle_gamma   90.00
#
_symmetry.space_group_name_H-M   'P 1'
#
loop_
_entity.id
_entity.type
_entity.pdbx_description
1 polymer ?
#
loop_
_entity_poly.entity_id
_entity_poly.type
_entity_poly.pdbx_seq_one_letter_code
_entity_poly.pdbx_strand_id
1 'polypeptide(L)'
;MNKSYPNHSLENFFSTNLSATDDAVFAGIQAEFARQNEQIELIASENIVSKAVMQAQGTCLTNKYAEGYPGRRYYGGCEHVDTVEAIAIERAKILFNCEYANVQPHSGAQANGAVKLALLQPGDTILGMSLDAGGHLTHGARPALSGKWFNAVQYGVDRETLEINYEDVRQLALEHQPKMIIAGGSAIPRTIDFAKFREIADEVNAILMVDMAHIAGLIATGAHPSPLPYAHVVTTTTHKTLRGPRGGMILTNHEDIIKKINSAVFPGLQGGPLMHVIASKAVAFGEALGPEFKTYIDSVINNAKVMAEVLQTRGCDIVTGGTDTHLMLVDLRPKGLKGNKAEEALERAGITCNKNGIPFDTEKPMITSGIRLGTPAGTSRGFGAEEFKLIGNWIGDVLDGLVNNPEGDAEVEKRVRKQVKELCSRYPLYQ
;
A
#
# COMPACT_ATOMS: atom_id res chain seq x y z
N MET A 1 18.71 -2.23 34.82
CA MET A 1 18.28 -0.82 34.81
C MET A 1 16.95 -0.73 35.52
N ASN A 2 16.93 -0.22 36.78
CA ASN A 2 15.69 0.06 37.47
C ASN A 2 15.06 1.31 36.86
N LYS A 3 14.20 1.14 35.85
CA LYS A 3 13.35 2.25 35.40
C LYS A 3 12.18 2.33 36.37
N SER A 4 12.18 3.33 37.25
CA SER A 4 11.00 3.69 38.00
C SER A 4 9.96 4.24 37.02
N TYR A 5 8.91 3.49 36.76
CA TYR A 5 7.75 4.02 36.04
C TYR A 5 7.11 5.12 36.90
N PRO A 6 6.71 6.26 36.32
CA PRO A 6 6.08 7.33 37.07
C PRO A 6 4.81 6.82 37.76
N ASN A 7 4.65 7.16 39.02
CA ASN A 7 3.46 6.82 39.82
C ASN A 7 2.34 7.77 39.38
N HIS A 8 1.46 7.33 38.49
CA HIS A 8 0.32 8.14 38.05
C HIS A 8 -0.78 8.12 39.11
N SER A 9 -0.99 9.25 39.79
CA SER A 9 -2.20 9.43 40.55
C SER A 9 -3.41 9.52 39.62
N LEU A 10 -4.58 9.03 40.02
CA LEU A 10 -5.81 9.15 39.24
C LEU A 10 -6.17 10.61 38.90
N GLU A 11 -5.74 11.57 39.71
CA GLU A 11 -5.93 13.01 39.44
C GLU A 11 -5.25 13.48 38.15
N ASN A 12 -4.10 12.92 37.80
CA ASN A 12 -3.32 13.32 36.63
C ASN A 12 -3.55 12.41 35.41
N PHE A 13 -4.28 11.31 35.59
CA PHE A 13 -4.44 10.28 34.54
C PHE A 13 -5.06 10.83 33.23
N PHE A 14 -6.04 11.74 33.34
CA PHE A 14 -6.74 12.34 32.20
C PHE A 14 -6.11 13.62 31.66
N SER A 15 -5.12 14.19 32.36
CA SER A 15 -4.54 15.50 32.02
C SER A 15 -3.06 15.47 31.66
N THR A 16 -2.35 14.37 31.98
CA THR A 16 -0.90 14.27 31.71
C THR A 16 -0.64 13.96 30.24
N ASN A 17 0.19 14.75 29.61
CA ASN A 17 0.60 14.55 28.22
C ASN A 17 1.59 13.38 28.08
N LEU A 18 1.70 12.83 26.85
CA LEU A 18 2.60 11.73 26.53
C LEU A 18 4.06 12.02 26.93
N SER A 19 4.56 13.22 26.69
CA SER A 19 5.94 13.61 27.04
C SER A 19 6.25 13.52 28.54
N ALA A 20 5.24 13.72 29.40
CA ALA A 20 5.40 13.56 30.84
C ALA A 20 5.07 12.14 31.34
N THR A 21 4.32 11.35 30.54
CA THR A 21 3.93 9.98 30.88
C THR A 21 4.97 8.97 30.47
N ASP A 22 5.51 9.09 29.24
CA ASP A 22 6.51 8.19 28.66
C ASP A 22 7.44 8.96 27.71
N ASP A 23 8.48 9.51 28.28
CA ASP A 23 9.50 10.29 27.56
C ASP A 23 10.21 9.44 26.47
N ALA A 24 10.42 8.15 26.70
CA ALA A 24 11.07 7.27 25.75
C ALA A 24 10.23 7.07 24.48
N VAL A 25 8.92 6.82 24.64
CA VAL A 25 8.00 6.72 23.51
C VAL A 25 7.85 8.08 22.82
N PHE A 26 7.73 9.17 23.58
CA PHE A 26 7.67 10.51 23.02
C PHE A 26 8.90 10.85 22.20
N ALA A 27 10.10 10.57 22.71
CA ALA A 27 11.37 10.78 22.00
C ALA A 27 11.43 9.95 20.69
N GLY A 28 10.98 8.70 20.70
CA GLY A 28 10.89 7.87 19.49
C GLY A 28 9.96 8.48 18.43
N ILE A 29 8.81 8.99 18.82
CA ILE A 29 7.87 9.68 17.92
C ILE A 29 8.48 10.95 17.34
N GLN A 30 9.18 11.74 18.17
CA GLN A 30 9.85 12.97 17.71
C GLN A 30 11.00 12.65 16.74
N ALA A 31 11.76 11.59 16.97
CA ALA A 31 12.82 11.15 16.07
C ALA A 31 12.25 10.70 14.70
N GLU A 32 11.15 9.94 14.70
CA GLU A 32 10.48 9.55 13.44
C GLU A 32 9.89 10.77 12.72
N PHE A 33 9.30 11.71 13.44
CA PHE A 33 8.82 12.96 12.84
C PHE A 33 9.96 13.77 12.21
N ALA A 34 11.11 13.85 12.88
CA ALA A 34 12.31 14.50 12.33
C ALA A 34 12.80 13.76 11.06
N ARG A 35 12.82 12.41 11.06
CA ARG A 35 13.18 11.61 9.89
C ARG A 35 12.27 11.92 8.70
N GLN A 36 10.96 11.90 8.90
CA GLN A 36 9.99 12.19 7.84
C GLN A 36 10.14 13.63 7.30
N ASN A 37 10.50 14.60 8.12
CA ASN A 37 10.77 15.96 7.67
C ASN A 37 12.09 16.13 6.92
N GLU A 38 13.11 15.35 7.25
CA GLU A 38 14.47 15.53 6.74
C GLU A 38 14.86 14.59 5.60
N GLN A 39 14.04 13.56 5.30
CA GLN A 39 14.31 12.54 4.29
C GLN A 39 13.21 12.53 3.21
N ILE A 40 13.56 11.98 2.06
CA ILE A 40 12.64 11.75 0.94
C ILE A 40 12.12 10.31 1.04
N GLU A 41 10.79 10.16 1.08
CA GLU A 41 10.13 8.86 1.12
C GLU A 41 9.71 8.42 -0.29
N LEU A 42 10.30 7.32 -0.76
CA LEU A 42 10.00 6.70 -2.06
C LEU A 42 9.49 5.26 -1.95
N ILE A 43 9.19 4.76 -0.74
CA ILE A 43 8.51 3.47 -0.61
C ILE A 43 7.12 3.59 -1.22
N ALA A 44 6.85 2.85 -2.29
CA ALA A 44 5.62 2.97 -3.09
C ALA A 44 4.33 2.67 -2.32
N SER A 45 4.43 1.99 -1.18
CA SER A 45 3.31 1.65 -0.28
C SER A 45 3.14 2.62 0.89
N GLU A 46 3.90 3.70 0.94
CA GLU A 46 3.81 4.73 1.98
C GLU A 46 3.23 6.04 1.45
N ASN A 47 2.62 6.80 2.34
CA ASN A 47 2.05 8.11 2.05
C ASN A 47 2.00 8.96 3.31
N ILE A 48 1.76 10.26 3.14
CA ILE A 48 1.62 11.23 4.23
C ILE A 48 0.16 11.64 4.30
N VAL A 49 -0.48 11.37 5.44
CA VAL A 49 -1.87 11.72 5.68
C VAL A 49 -2.05 13.20 6.06
N SER A 50 -3.26 13.72 5.96
CA SER A 50 -3.57 15.06 6.45
C SER A 50 -3.54 15.14 7.99
N LYS A 51 -3.43 16.36 8.51
CA LYS A 51 -3.57 16.62 9.95
C LYS A 51 -4.94 16.18 10.47
N ALA A 52 -5.99 16.34 9.66
CA ALA A 52 -7.35 15.93 10.03
C ALA A 52 -7.47 14.40 10.20
N VAL A 53 -6.84 13.62 9.34
CA VAL A 53 -6.78 12.16 9.47
C VAL A 53 -6.08 11.75 10.76
N MET A 54 -4.95 12.38 11.11
CA MET A 54 -4.25 12.10 12.38
C MET A 54 -5.08 12.54 13.60
N GLN A 55 -5.76 13.67 13.53
CA GLN A 55 -6.64 14.12 14.59
C GLN A 55 -7.79 13.14 14.84
N ALA A 56 -8.42 12.62 13.79
CA ALA A 56 -9.46 11.61 13.90
C ALA A 56 -8.94 10.31 14.53
N GLN A 57 -7.70 9.91 14.20
CA GLN A 57 -7.03 8.75 14.77
C GLN A 57 -6.79 8.86 16.27
N GLY A 58 -6.43 10.04 16.76
CA GLY A 58 -6.12 10.32 18.18
C GLY A 58 -7.33 10.76 19.01
N THR A 59 -8.53 10.22 18.77
CA THR A 59 -9.77 10.62 19.45
C THR A 59 -10.21 9.64 20.54
N CYS A 60 -11.21 10.06 21.35
CA CYS A 60 -11.87 9.23 22.36
C CYS A 60 -12.57 7.99 21.79
N LEU A 61 -12.71 7.89 20.45
CA LEU A 61 -13.27 6.70 19.80
C LEU A 61 -12.42 5.45 20.04
N THR A 62 -11.16 5.58 20.41
CA THR A 62 -10.31 4.46 20.85
C THR A 62 -10.87 3.72 22.08
N ASN A 63 -11.72 4.39 22.90
CA ASN A 63 -12.30 3.81 24.10
C ASN A 63 -13.53 2.93 23.82
N LYS A 64 -14.11 3.02 22.60
CA LYS A 64 -15.40 2.41 22.33
C LYS A 64 -15.30 1.01 21.73
N TYR A 65 -15.93 0.05 22.39
CA TYR A 65 -16.11 -1.31 21.90
C TYR A 65 -17.42 -1.43 21.10
N ALA A 66 -17.34 -1.78 19.80
CA ALA A 66 -18.47 -1.69 18.88
C ALA A 66 -18.61 -2.95 17.99
N GLU A 67 -18.55 -4.15 18.59
CA GLU A 67 -18.77 -5.40 17.85
C GLU A 67 -20.13 -5.41 17.13
N GLY A 68 -20.12 -5.96 15.93
CA GLY A 68 -21.25 -5.91 15.01
C GLY A 68 -21.12 -4.79 13.99
N TYR A 69 -22.26 -4.28 13.51
CA TYR A 69 -22.34 -3.31 12.42
C TYR A 69 -23.32 -2.19 12.78
N PRO A 70 -23.32 -1.04 12.10
CA PRO A 70 -24.27 0.05 12.37
C PRO A 70 -25.71 -0.44 12.48
N GLY A 71 -26.41 -0.06 13.55
CA GLY A 71 -27.78 -0.48 13.85
C GLY A 71 -27.93 -1.92 14.36
N ARG A 72 -26.85 -2.71 14.38
CA ARG A 72 -26.86 -4.12 14.82
C ARG A 72 -25.59 -4.43 15.63
N ARG A 73 -25.38 -3.71 16.74
CA ARG A 73 -24.24 -3.89 17.65
C ARG A 73 -24.58 -4.89 18.76
N TYR A 74 -23.55 -5.51 19.27
CA TYR A 74 -23.66 -6.40 20.44
C TYR A 74 -23.63 -5.63 21.76
N TYR A 75 -23.23 -4.35 21.76
CA TYR A 75 -23.11 -3.50 22.93
C TYR A 75 -23.92 -2.21 22.79
N GLY A 76 -24.36 -1.65 23.92
CA GLY A 76 -25.02 -0.35 23.96
C GLY A 76 -24.05 0.84 23.76
N GLY A 77 -24.61 2.04 23.63
CA GLY A 77 -23.85 3.29 23.50
C GLY A 77 -23.10 3.42 22.19
N CYS A 78 -23.65 2.89 21.09
CA CYS A 78 -23.01 2.88 19.78
C CYS A 78 -23.62 3.88 18.78
N GLU A 79 -24.60 4.68 19.19
CA GLU A 79 -25.31 5.62 18.30
C GLU A 79 -24.39 6.59 17.55
N HIS A 80 -23.35 7.08 18.20
CA HIS A 80 -22.41 8.02 17.59
C HIS A 80 -21.36 7.33 16.72
N VAL A 81 -20.85 6.17 17.15
CA VAL A 81 -19.91 5.38 16.30
C VAL A 81 -20.61 4.75 15.10
N ASP A 82 -21.90 4.45 15.19
CA ASP A 82 -22.73 4.02 14.05
C ASP A 82 -22.79 5.12 12.99
N THR A 83 -22.95 6.38 13.40
CA THR A 83 -22.91 7.53 12.49
C THR A 83 -21.56 7.63 11.78
N VAL A 84 -20.45 7.48 12.52
CA VAL A 84 -19.10 7.56 11.95
C VAL A 84 -18.83 6.42 10.95
N GLU A 85 -19.20 5.19 11.31
CA GLU A 85 -19.02 4.05 10.40
C GLU A 85 -19.92 4.15 9.17
N ALA A 86 -21.16 4.58 9.32
CA ALA A 86 -22.08 4.81 8.20
C ALA A 86 -21.52 5.85 7.21
N ILE A 87 -20.94 6.95 7.70
CA ILE A 87 -20.27 7.96 6.86
C ILE A 87 -19.09 7.33 6.09
N ALA A 88 -18.27 6.51 6.74
CA ALA A 88 -17.15 5.84 6.09
C ALA A 88 -17.63 4.89 4.98
N ILE A 89 -18.69 4.11 5.24
CA ILE A 89 -19.30 3.19 4.27
C ILE A 89 -19.84 3.96 3.07
N GLU A 90 -20.66 4.99 3.30
CA GLU A 90 -21.26 5.76 2.20
C GLU A 90 -20.20 6.48 1.34
N ARG A 91 -19.19 7.07 1.97
CA ARG A 91 -18.08 7.70 1.23
C ARG A 91 -17.30 6.69 0.41
N ALA A 92 -17.04 5.50 0.93
CA ALA A 92 -16.39 4.42 0.19
C ALA A 92 -17.22 3.97 -1.02
N LYS A 93 -18.54 3.83 -0.86
CA LYS A 93 -19.45 3.47 -1.95
C LYS A 93 -19.45 4.53 -3.07
N ILE A 94 -19.54 5.81 -2.71
CA ILE A 94 -19.49 6.91 -3.67
C ILE A 94 -18.14 6.93 -4.39
N LEU A 95 -17.05 6.84 -3.63
CA LEU A 95 -15.67 6.95 -4.14
C LEU A 95 -15.33 5.89 -5.19
N PHE A 96 -15.83 4.67 -5.00
CA PHE A 96 -15.54 3.54 -5.88
C PHE A 96 -16.72 3.13 -6.77
N ASN A 97 -17.85 3.83 -6.67
CA ASN A 97 -19.09 3.52 -7.39
C ASN A 97 -19.48 2.04 -7.20
N CYS A 98 -19.71 1.64 -5.96
CA CYS A 98 -20.11 0.27 -5.60
C CYS A 98 -21.32 0.26 -4.66
N GLU A 99 -22.01 -0.89 -4.64
CA GLU A 99 -23.24 -1.07 -3.85
C GLU A 99 -22.95 -1.32 -2.36
N TYR A 100 -21.86 -2.02 -2.04
CA TYR A 100 -21.56 -2.47 -0.69
C TYR A 100 -20.08 -2.25 -0.33
N ALA A 101 -19.85 -1.82 0.90
CA ALA A 101 -18.52 -1.65 1.47
C ALA A 101 -18.47 -2.16 2.92
N ASN A 102 -17.39 -2.86 3.28
CA ASN A 102 -17.03 -3.15 4.66
C ASN A 102 -15.72 -2.42 4.99
N VAL A 103 -15.78 -1.49 5.93
CA VAL A 103 -14.65 -0.61 6.31
C VAL A 103 -13.94 -1.07 7.59
N GLN A 104 -14.33 -2.20 8.17
CA GLN A 104 -13.80 -2.71 9.43
C GLN A 104 -12.45 -3.44 9.33
N PRO A 105 -11.97 -4.01 8.19
CA PRO A 105 -10.69 -4.69 8.16
C PRO A 105 -9.54 -3.82 8.71
N HIS A 106 -8.75 -4.38 9.65
CA HIS A 106 -7.63 -3.69 10.28
C HIS A 106 -6.45 -3.50 9.32
N SER A 107 -6.35 -4.33 8.30
CA SER A 107 -5.30 -4.28 7.28
C SER A 107 -5.78 -4.88 5.95
N GLY A 108 -5.03 -4.64 4.86
CA GLY A 108 -5.28 -5.33 3.58
C GLY A 108 -5.13 -6.85 3.70
N ALA A 109 -4.18 -7.33 4.49
CA ALA A 109 -4.00 -8.76 4.73
C ALA A 109 -5.22 -9.40 5.40
N GLN A 110 -5.84 -8.71 6.37
CA GLN A 110 -7.08 -9.17 7.01
C GLN A 110 -8.29 -9.05 6.08
N ALA A 111 -8.37 -8.02 5.24
CA ALA A 111 -9.37 -7.94 4.19
C ALA A 111 -9.29 -9.14 3.24
N ASN A 112 -8.09 -9.46 2.75
CA ASN A 112 -7.84 -10.63 1.90
C ASN A 112 -8.12 -11.96 2.62
N GLY A 113 -7.82 -12.03 3.92
CA GLY A 113 -8.14 -13.18 4.76
C GLY A 113 -9.64 -13.38 4.92
N ALA A 114 -10.38 -12.31 5.20
CA ALA A 114 -11.83 -12.34 5.35
C ALA A 114 -12.56 -12.76 4.06
N VAL A 115 -12.11 -12.26 2.90
CA VAL A 115 -12.65 -12.68 1.59
C VAL A 115 -12.46 -14.19 1.38
N LYS A 116 -11.26 -14.71 1.66
CA LYS A 116 -11.00 -16.16 1.52
C LYS A 116 -11.80 -16.98 2.52
N LEU A 117 -11.90 -16.54 3.77
CA LEU A 117 -12.74 -17.20 4.79
C LEU A 117 -14.22 -17.23 4.41
N ALA A 118 -14.71 -16.16 3.77
CA ALA A 118 -16.10 -16.04 3.35
C ALA A 118 -16.48 -16.93 2.17
N LEU A 119 -15.54 -17.14 1.24
CA LEU A 119 -15.85 -17.64 -0.10
C LEU A 119 -15.16 -18.96 -0.45
N LEU A 120 -14.22 -19.44 0.37
CA LEU A 120 -13.40 -20.64 0.13
C LEU A 120 -13.41 -21.56 1.34
N GLN A 121 -13.00 -22.82 1.10
CA GLN A 121 -12.68 -23.79 2.14
C GLN A 121 -11.16 -24.05 2.15
N PRO A 122 -10.57 -24.42 3.31
CA PRO A 122 -9.19 -24.88 3.36
C PRO A 122 -8.94 -26.02 2.37
N GLY A 123 -7.86 -25.92 1.59
CA GLY A 123 -7.55 -26.87 0.52
C GLY A 123 -8.06 -26.50 -0.87
N ASP A 124 -8.98 -25.53 -1.00
CA ASP A 124 -9.39 -25.03 -2.30
C ASP A 124 -8.20 -24.47 -3.08
N THR A 125 -8.26 -24.59 -4.41
CA THR A 125 -7.22 -24.03 -5.29
C THR A 125 -7.47 -22.54 -5.52
N ILE A 126 -6.41 -21.73 -5.37
CA ILE A 126 -6.39 -20.32 -5.72
C ILE A 126 -5.29 -20.06 -6.75
N LEU A 127 -5.54 -19.13 -7.67
CA LEU A 127 -4.58 -18.67 -8.66
C LEU A 127 -4.26 -17.19 -8.41
N GLY A 128 -3.02 -16.87 -8.08
CA GLY A 128 -2.57 -15.51 -7.76
C GLY A 128 -1.20 -15.19 -8.35
N MET A 129 -0.84 -13.91 -8.43
CA MET A 129 0.46 -13.50 -8.92
C MET A 129 1.57 -13.88 -7.93
N SER A 130 2.68 -14.43 -8.47
CA SER A 130 3.86 -14.76 -7.67
C SER A 130 4.53 -13.51 -7.11
N LEU A 131 5.23 -13.65 -5.98
CA LEU A 131 6.00 -12.55 -5.37
C LEU A 131 7.08 -12.03 -6.33
N ASP A 132 7.75 -12.94 -7.03
CA ASP A 132 8.83 -12.62 -7.96
C ASP A 132 8.35 -11.85 -9.20
N ALA A 133 7.06 -11.97 -9.53
CA ALA A 133 6.43 -11.20 -10.59
C ALA A 133 5.76 -9.90 -10.12
N GLY A 134 5.81 -9.59 -8.83
CA GLY A 134 5.22 -8.39 -8.25
C GLY A 134 3.91 -8.61 -7.48
N GLY A 135 3.53 -9.85 -7.17
CA GLY A 135 2.38 -10.18 -6.35
C GLY A 135 2.52 -9.75 -4.88
N HIS A 136 1.51 -10.08 -4.08
CA HIS A 136 1.52 -9.81 -2.64
C HIS A 136 1.59 -11.13 -1.85
N LEU A 137 2.13 -11.08 -0.62
CA LEU A 137 2.21 -12.25 0.28
C LEU A 137 0.88 -12.99 0.43
N THR A 138 -0.23 -12.25 0.50
CA THR A 138 -1.57 -12.82 0.67
C THR A 138 -2.20 -13.38 -0.62
N HIS A 139 -1.47 -13.39 -1.75
CA HIS A 139 -1.93 -13.97 -3.01
C HIS A 139 -1.49 -15.43 -3.21
N GLY A 140 -1.08 -16.12 -2.16
CA GLY A 140 -0.71 -17.53 -2.21
C GLY A 140 0.77 -17.82 -1.84
N ALA A 141 1.51 -16.81 -1.33
CA ALA A 141 2.89 -17.04 -0.93
C ALA A 141 2.97 -18.04 0.24
N ARG A 142 3.89 -18.99 0.17
CA ARG A 142 4.05 -20.10 1.15
C ARG A 142 4.08 -19.69 2.62
N PRO A 143 4.77 -18.61 3.05
CA PRO A 143 4.80 -18.22 4.46
C PRO A 143 3.49 -17.60 4.96
N ALA A 144 2.64 -17.09 4.06
CA ALA A 144 1.38 -16.45 4.40
C ALA A 144 0.25 -17.46 4.64
N LEU A 145 -0.82 -17.02 5.32
CA LEU A 145 -2.02 -17.81 5.54
C LEU A 145 -2.55 -18.41 4.21
N SER A 146 -2.55 -17.61 3.16
CA SER A 146 -3.04 -18.04 1.84
C SER A 146 -2.26 -19.19 1.23
N GLY A 147 -0.94 -19.26 1.45
CA GLY A 147 -0.11 -20.37 0.99
C GLY A 147 -0.11 -21.58 1.93
N LYS A 148 -0.61 -21.41 3.17
CA LYS A 148 -0.71 -22.51 4.16
C LYS A 148 -2.06 -23.22 4.12
N TRP A 149 -3.14 -22.49 3.83
CA TRP A 149 -4.50 -23.01 3.89
C TRP A 149 -5.04 -23.47 2.54
N PHE A 150 -4.51 -22.91 1.44
CA PHE A 150 -5.00 -23.15 0.10
C PHE A 150 -3.95 -23.82 -0.79
N ASN A 151 -4.42 -24.53 -1.82
CA ASN A 151 -3.56 -25.00 -2.90
C ASN A 151 -3.28 -23.80 -3.82
N ALA A 152 -2.15 -23.12 -3.57
CA ALA A 152 -1.82 -21.87 -4.25
C ALA A 152 -1.03 -22.15 -5.55
N VAL A 153 -1.64 -21.90 -6.69
CA VAL A 153 -1.02 -21.81 -8.00
C VAL A 153 -0.65 -20.36 -8.28
N GLN A 154 0.49 -20.14 -8.93
CA GLN A 154 0.99 -18.78 -9.16
C GLN A 154 1.22 -18.53 -10.64
N TYR A 155 0.73 -17.39 -11.15
CA TYR A 155 1.07 -16.88 -12.46
C TYR A 155 2.19 -15.82 -12.36
N GLY A 156 2.89 -15.63 -13.45
CA GLY A 156 3.99 -14.69 -13.58
C GLY A 156 3.71 -13.56 -14.57
N VAL A 157 4.79 -13.08 -15.16
CA VAL A 157 4.79 -12.11 -16.25
C VAL A 157 5.48 -12.72 -17.47
N ASP A 158 5.23 -12.17 -18.63
CA ASP A 158 5.92 -12.53 -19.87
C ASP A 158 7.42 -12.21 -19.78
N ARG A 159 8.26 -13.03 -20.43
CA ARG A 159 9.73 -12.87 -20.33
C ARG A 159 10.28 -11.70 -21.15
N GLU A 160 9.60 -11.32 -22.22
CA GLU A 160 10.07 -10.28 -23.12
C GLU A 160 9.51 -8.91 -22.72
N THR A 161 8.20 -8.86 -22.44
CA THR A 161 7.51 -7.61 -22.11
C THR A 161 7.57 -7.26 -20.62
N LEU A 162 7.79 -8.26 -19.75
CA LEU A 162 7.73 -8.16 -18.28
C LEU A 162 6.35 -7.70 -17.76
N GLU A 163 5.31 -7.84 -18.58
CA GLU A 163 3.91 -7.54 -18.25
C GLU A 163 3.11 -8.83 -18.01
N ILE A 164 1.90 -8.71 -17.45
CA ILE A 164 1.03 -9.86 -17.20
C ILE A 164 0.69 -10.55 -18.53
N ASN A 165 1.03 -11.83 -18.65
CA ASN A 165 0.62 -12.67 -19.77
C ASN A 165 -0.74 -13.30 -19.47
N TYR A 166 -1.80 -12.71 -20.00
CA TYR A 166 -3.16 -13.20 -19.77
C TYR A 166 -3.43 -14.59 -20.34
N GLU A 167 -2.72 -14.99 -21.40
CA GLU A 167 -2.85 -16.36 -21.94
C GLU A 167 -2.24 -17.37 -20.97
N ASP A 168 -1.09 -17.08 -20.34
CA ASP A 168 -0.53 -17.96 -19.32
C ASP A 168 -1.48 -18.06 -18.10
N VAL A 169 -2.10 -16.95 -17.69
CA VAL A 169 -3.12 -16.95 -16.63
C VAL A 169 -4.29 -17.87 -17.02
N ARG A 170 -4.74 -17.78 -18.25
CA ARG A 170 -5.84 -18.62 -18.79
C ARG A 170 -5.47 -20.09 -18.80
N GLN A 171 -4.27 -20.45 -19.30
CA GLN A 171 -3.79 -21.83 -19.33
C GLN A 171 -3.71 -22.43 -17.91
N LEU A 172 -3.14 -21.69 -16.95
CA LEU A 172 -3.08 -22.13 -15.55
C LEU A 172 -4.47 -22.27 -14.94
N ALA A 173 -5.40 -21.38 -15.26
CA ALA A 173 -6.79 -21.48 -14.79
C ALA A 173 -7.48 -22.75 -15.36
N LEU A 174 -7.31 -23.04 -16.63
CA LEU A 174 -7.89 -24.24 -17.26
C LEU A 174 -7.27 -25.53 -16.71
N GLU A 175 -5.96 -25.55 -16.46
CA GLU A 175 -5.25 -26.73 -15.94
C GLU A 175 -5.63 -27.00 -14.48
N HIS A 176 -5.68 -25.97 -13.63
CA HIS A 176 -5.79 -26.14 -12.19
C HIS A 176 -7.19 -25.89 -11.64
N GLN A 177 -8.12 -25.41 -12.45
CA GLN A 177 -9.53 -25.17 -12.07
C GLN A 177 -9.68 -24.46 -10.70
N PRO A 178 -9.07 -23.27 -10.51
CA PRO A 178 -9.11 -22.58 -9.22
C PRO A 178 -10.53 -22.17 -8.85
N LYS A 179 -10.83 -22.16 -7.55
CA LYS A 179 -12.07 -21.58 -7.02
C LYS A 179 -12.04 -20.06 -6.99
N MET A 180 -10.83 -19.48 -6.93
CA MET A 180 -10.64 -18.04 -6.93
C MET A 180 -9.40 -17.66 -7.74
N ILE A 181 -9.56 -16.65 -8.60
CA ILE A 181 -8.45 -15.96 -9.26
C ILE A 181 -8.26 -14.61 -8.58
N ILE A 182 -7.01 -14.28 -8.24
CA ILE A 182 -6.64 -13.04 -7.54
C ILE A 182 -5.83 -12.19 -8.51
N ALA A 183 -6.41 -11.06 -8.91
CA ALA A 183 -5.73 -10.04 -9.71
C ALA A 183 -5.24 -8.89 -8.84
N GLY A 184 -4.22 -8.17 -9.31
CA GLY A 184 -3.56 -7.09 -8.58
C GLY A 184 -2.19 -7.48 -8.05
N GLY A 185 -1.41 -6.50 -7.64
CA GLY A 185 -0.05 -6.73 -7.16
C GLY A 185 0.57 -5.55 -6.46
N SER A 186 1.75 -5.78 -5.88
CA SER A 186 2.49 -4.79 -5.09
C SER A 186 3.56 -4.05 -5.90
N ALA A 187 3.93 -4.57 -7.07
CA ALA A 187 5.04 -4.05 -7.87
C ALA A 187 4.75 -4.10 -9.38
N ILE A 188 3.50 -3.84 -9.77
CA ILE A 188 3.08 -3.80 -11.18
C ILE A 188 3.07 -2.32 -11.63
N PRO A 189 3.97 -1.91 -12.55
CA PRO A 189 4.03 -0.53 -13.00
C PRO A 189 3.04 -0.21 -14.15
N ARG A 190 2.41 -1.23 -14.75
CA ARG A 190 1.52 -1.08 -15.90
C ARG A 190 0.05 -1.25 -15.52
N THR A 191 -0.81 -0.75 -16.39
CA THR A 191 -2.26 -0.88 -16.26
C THR A 191 -2.68 -2.35 -16.32
N ILE A 192 -3.58 -2.75 -15.40
CA ILE A 192 -4.13 -4.11 -15.33
C ILE A 192 -5.47 -4.15 -16.05
N ASP A 193 -5.66 -5.12 -16.95
CA ASP A 193 -6.93 -5.38 -17.63
C ASP A 193 -7.79 -6.36 -16.83
N PHE A 194 -8.72 -5.80 -16.04
CA PHE A 194 -9.61 -6.60 -15.21
C PHE A 194 -10.71 -7.32 -16.01
N ALA A 195 -11.04 -6.83 -17.22
CA ALA A 195 -12.00 -7.50 -18.09
C ALA A 195 -11.47 -8.86 -18.54
N LYS A 196 -10.18 -8.94 -18.95
CA LYS A 196 -9.55 -10.20 -19.30
C LYS A 196 -9.50 -11.19 -18.12
N PHE A 197 -9.19 -10.71 -16.91
CA PHE A 197 -9.27 -11.56 -15.72
C PHE A 197 -10.68 -12.09 -15.48
N ARG A 198 -11.71 -11.30 -15.75
CA ARG A 198 -13.09 -11.72 -15.61
C ARG A 198 -13.46 -12.79 -16.65
N GLU A 199 -13.10 -12.61 -17.91
CA GLU A 199 -13.29 -13.60 -18.96
C GLU A 199 -12.68 -14.95 -18.58
N ILE A 200 -11.43 -14.94 -18.10
CA ILE A 200 -10.73 -16.15 -17.64
C ILE A 200 -11.44 -16.79 -16.43
N ALA A 201 -11.87 -15.98 -15.48
CA ALA A 201 -12.58 -16.49 -14.31
C ALA A 201 -13.91 -17.15 -14.67
N ASP A 202 -14.64 -16.57 -15.62
CA ASP A 202 -15.93 -17.11 -16.10
C ASP A 202 -15.72 -18.45 -16.86
N GLU A 203 -14.64 -18.60 -17.63
CA GLU A 203 -14.32 -19.87 -18.34
C GLU A 203 -14.18 -21.07 -17.38
N VAL A 204 -13.68 -20.84 -16.16
CA VAL A 204 -13.45 -21.90 -15.17
C VAL A 204 -14.41 -21.81 -13.97
N ASN A 205 -15.42 -20.96 -14.06
CA ASN A 205 -16.39 -20.72 -13.00
C ASN A 205 -15.73 -20.36 -11.65
N ALA A 206 -14.66 -19.55 -11.70
CA ALA A 206 -13.95 -19.06 -10.54
C ALA A 206 -14.47 -17.72 -10.05
N ILE A 207 -14.29 -17.44 -8.75
CA ILE A 207 -14.51 -16.11 -8.18
C ILE A 207 -13.33 -15.21 -8.59
N LEU A 208 -13.59 -14.06 -9.20
CA LEU A 208 -12.59 -13.04 -9.41
C LEU A 208 -12.52 -12.11 -8.19
N MET A 209 -11.41 -12.16 -7.47
CA MET A 209 -11.03 -11.21 -6.43
C MET A 209 -10.00 -10.26 -6.97
N VAL A 210 -10.17 -8.95 -6.77
CA VAL A 210 -9.14 -7.96 -7.12
C VAL A 210 -8.62 -7.29 -5.86
N ASP A 211 -7.32 -7.37 -5.63
CA ASP A 211 -6.60 -6.57 -4.63
C ASP A 211 -6.04 -5.32 -5.30
N MET A 212 -6.73 -4.20 -5.14
CA MET A 212 -6.34 -2.91 -5.73
C MET A 212 -5.52 -2.02 -4.78
N ALA A 213 -4.95 -2.59 -3.71
CA ALA A 213 -4.34 -1.83 -2.62
C ALA A 213 -3.33 -0.78 -3.09
N HIS A 214 -2.48 -1.09 -4.05
CA HIS A 214 -1.49 -0.15 -4.56
C HIS A 214 -2.08 0.96 -5.42
N ILE A 215 -3.12 0.69 -6.16
CA ILE A 215 -3.70 1.58 -7.17
C ILE A 215 -5.07 2.15 -6.79
N ALA A 216 -5.51 1.97 -5.54
CA ALA A 216 -6.84 2.41 -5.10
C ALA A 216 -7.09 3.91 -5.31
N GLY A 217 -6.08 4.77 -5.06
CA GLY A 217 -6.18 6.19 -5.33
C GLY A 217 -6.33 6.52 -6.82
N LEU A 218 -5.64 5.77 -7.68
CA LEU A 218 -5.72 5.91 -9.13
C LEU A 218 -7.12 5.50 -9.63
N ILE A 219 -7.65 4.41 -9.10
CA ILE A 219 -9.00 3.92 -9.43
C ILE A 219 -10.07 4.92 -8.97
N ALA A 220 -9.93 5.46 -7.76
CA ALA A 220 -10.88 6.43 -7.19
C ALA A 220 -11.02 7.69 -8.04
N THR A 221 -9.99 8.06 -8.81
CA THR A 221 -9.98 9.25 -9.68
C THR A 221 -10.19 8.94 -11.16
N GLY A 222 -10.33 7.67 -11.51
CA GLY A 222 -10.45 7.23 -12.91
C GLY A 222 -9.14 7.23 -13.69
N ALA A 223 -7.99 7.44 -13.04
CA ALA A 223 -6.67 7.39 -13.67
C ALA A 223 -6.19 5.95 -13.97
N HIS A 224 -6.85 4.95 -13.37
CA HIS A 224 -6.72 3.53 -13.70
C HIS A 224 -8.11 2.92 -13.83
N PRO A 225 -8.35 1.96 -14.75
CA PRO A 225 -9.64 1.28 -14.88
C PRO A 225 -10.11 0.68 -13.56
N SER A 226 -11.41 0.80 -13.28
CA SER A 226 -12.02 0.21 -12.07
C SER A 226 -12.22 -1.30 -12.22
N PRO A 227 -11.90 -2.11 -11.19
CA PRO A 227 -12.22 -3.53 -11.17
C PRO A 227 -13.70 -3.80 -10.84
N LEU A 228 -14.43 -2.85 -10.26
CA LEU A 228 -15.79 -3.05 -9.72
C LEU A 228 -16.80 -3.59 -10.74
N PRO A 229 -16.76 -3.23 -12.04
CA PRO A 229 -17.66 -3.82 -13.03
C PRO A 229 -17.36 -5.31 -13.34
N TYR A 230 -16.17 -5.79 -13.02
CA TYR A 230 -15.70 -7.12 -13.41
C TYR A 230 -15.52 -8.07 -12.22
N ALA A 231 -15.00 -7.57 -11.11
CA ALA A 231 -14.68 -8.38 -9.94
C ALA A 231 -15.93 -8.77 -9.15
N HIS A 232 -15.95 -9.99 -8.63
CA HIS A 232 -16.96 -10.41 -7.66
C HIS A 232 -16.74 -9.72 -6.31
N VAL A 233 -15.48 -9.51 -5.93
CA VAL A 233 -15.09 -8.83 -4.69
C VAL A 233 -13.77 -8.09 -4.90
N VAL A 234 -13.67 -6.91 -4.31
CA VAL A 234 -12.48 -6.06 -4.37
C VAL A 234 -12.00 -5.78 -2.95
N THR A 235 -10.69 -5.88 -2.75
CA THR A 235 -10.04 -5.50 -1.49
C THR A 235 -9.07 -4.37 -1.71
N THR A 236 -8.82 -3.59 -0.69
CA THR A 236 -7.79 -2.56 -0.71
C THR A 236 -7.24 -2.26 0.68
N THR A 237 -6.07 -1.64 0.72
CA THR A 237 -5.61 -0.86 1.86
C THR A 237 -6.08 0.58 1.74
N THR A 238 -6.08 1.31 2.86
CA THR A 238 -6.52 2.72 2.89
C THR A 238 -5.35 3.72 2.92
N HIS A 239 -4.10 3.26 3.09
CA HIS A 239 -2.94 4.09 3.44
C HIS A 239 -1.87 4.24 2.34
N LYS A 240 -2.10 3.73 1.13
CA LYS A 240 -1.15 3.84 0.01
C LYS A 240 -1.53 5.03 -0.88
N THR A 241 -1.82 4.81 -2.16
CA THR A 241 -2.26 5.89 -3.06
C THR A 241 -3.55 6.55 -2.62
N LEU A 242 -4.40 5.86 -1.84
CA LEU A 242 -5.64 6.44 -1.28
C LEU A 242 -5.39 7.46 -0.14
N ARG A 243 -4.16 7.56 0.37
CA ARG A 243 -3.70 8.59 1.32
C ARG A 243 -4.50 8.67 2.62
N GLY A 244 -5.01 7.53 3.12
CA GLY A 244 -5.74 7.43 4.38
C GLY A 244 -4.93 6.79 5.52
N PRO A 245 -5.57 6.48 6.65
CA PRO A 245 -4.93 5.78 7.77
C PRO A 245 -4.59 4.34 7.41
N ARG A 246 -3.69 3.71 8.15
CA ARG A 246 -3.40 2.29 8.00
C ARG A 246 -4.63 1.45 8.31
N GLY A 247 -5.07 0.69 7.34
CA GLY A 247 -6.28 -0.14 7.43
C GLY A 247 -6.56 -0.87 6.12
N GLY A 248 -7.65 -1.62 6.09
CA GLY A 248 -8.17 -2.30 4.90
C GLY A 248 -9.65 -2.00 4.68
N MET A 249 -10.15 -2.41 3.51
CA MET A 249 -11.54 -2.27 3.12
C MET A 249 -11.91 -3.35 2.10
N ILE A 250 -13.17 -3.75 2.07
CA ILE A 250 -13.71 -4.72 1.10
C ILE A 250 -14.93 -4.11 0.43
N LEU A 251 -15.00 -4.23 -0.90
CA LEU A 251 -16.05 -3.67 -1.74
C LEU A 251 -16.64 -4.77 -2.63
N THR A 252 -17.94 -4.69 -2.93
CA THR A 252 -18.59 -5.59 -3.88
C THR A 252 -19.92 -5.00 -4.36
N ASN A 253 -20.39 -5.47 -5.52
CA ASN A 253 -21.75 -5.18 -6.02
C ASN A 253 -22.73 -6.33 -5.75
N HIS A 254 -22.30 -7.40 -5.04
CA HIS A 254 -23.09 -8.61 -4.81
C HIS A 254 -23.59 -8.68 -3.36
N GLU A 255 -24.89 -8.68 -3.17
CA GLU A 255 -25.54 -8.71 -1.84
C GLU A 255 -25.23 -10.01 -1.07
N ASP A 256 -25.22 -11.14 -1.75
CA ASP A 256 -24.91 -12.43 -1.13
C ASP A 256 -23.45 -12.51 -0.68
N ILE A 257 -22.52 -11.88 -1.42
CA ILE A 257 -21.11 -11.81 -1.08
C ILE A 257 -20.91 -10.91 0.14
N ILE A 258 -21.49 -9.69 0.17
CA ILE A 258 -21.27 -8.81 1.33
C ILE A 258 -21.82 -9.39 2.63
N LYS A 259 -22.91 -10.16 2.59
CA LYS A 259 -23.42 -10.87 3.78
C LYS A 259 -22.41 -11.87 4.33
N LYS A 260 -21.77 -12.66 3.46
CA LYS A 260 -20.71 -13.61 3.84
C LYS A 260 -19.46 -12.87 4.33
N ILE A 261 -19.05 -11.80 3.65
CA ILE A 261 -17.92 -10.96 4.03
C ILE A 261 -18.14 -10.38 5.43
N ASN A 262 -19.29 -9.81 5.71
CA ASN A 262 -19.58 -9.22 7.01
C ASN A 262 -19.47 -10.27 8.14
N SER A 263 -19.96 -11.48 7.91
CA SER A 263 -19.82 -12.59 8.86
C SER A 263 -18.36 -13.05 9.01
N ALA A 264 -17.59 -13.06 7.92
CA ALA A 264 -16.20 -13.46 7.93
C ALA A 264 -15.29 -12.39 8.58
N VAL A 265 -15.61 -11.10 8.44
CA VAL A 265 -14.90 -10.03 9.16
C VAL A 265 -15.23 -10.10 10.64
N PHE A 266 -16.52 -10.04 11.00
CA PHE A 266 -16.97 -10.17 12.38
C PHE A 266 -18.15 -11.14 12.45
N PRO A 267 -18.08 -12.17 13.28
CA PRO A 267 -17.04 -12.53 14.25
C PRO A 267 -15.92 -13.43 13.70
N GLY A 268 -15.90 -13.70 12.39
CA GLY A 268 -15.06 -14.74 11.82
C GLY A 268 -13.54 -14.53 12.00
N LEU A 269 -13.03 -13.33 11.74
CA LEU A 269 -11.60 -13.02 11.74
C LEU A 269 -11.21 -11.95 12.75
N GLN A 270 -12.11 -11.02 13.06
CA GLN A 270 -11.90 -9.88 13.94
C GLN A 270 -12.96 -9.85 15.05
N GLY A 271 -12.63 -9.19 16.18
CA GLY A 271 -13.57 -8.80 17.24
C GLY A 271 -13.99 -7.34 17.06
N GLY A 272 -13.84 -6.52 18.13
CA GLY A 272 -14.21 -5.10 18.11
C GLY A 272 -13.47 -4.31 17.02
N PRO A 273 -14.19 -3.54 16.20
CA PRO A 273 -13.58 -2.71 15.17
C PRO A 273 -12.83 -1.53 15.79
N LEU A 274 -11.81 -1.03 15.08
CA LEU A 274 -11.03 0.14 15.50
C LEU A 274 -11.78 1.42 15.11
N MET A 275 -12.67 1.92 15.97
CA MET A 275 -13.56 3.03 15.63
C MET A 275 -12.82 4.33 15.33
N HIS A 276 -11.70 4.59 15.99
CA HIS A 276 -10.81 5.72 15.71
C HIS A 276 -10.15 5.61 14.32
N VAL A 277 -9.82 4.40 13.86
CA VAL A 277 -9.32 4.17 12.49
C VAL A 277 -10.44 4.34 11.46
N ILE A 278 -11.65 3.86 11.76
CA ILE A 278 -12.81 4.05 10.88
C ILE A 278 -13.15 5.54 10.73
N ALA A 279 -13.07 6.33 11.82
CA ALA A 279 -13.20 7.77 11.73
C ALA A 279 -12.16 8.41 10.81
N SER A 280 -10.91 8.00 10.94
CA SER A 280 -9.83 8.45 10.05
C SER A 280 -10.05 8.05 8.60
N LYS A 281 -10.58 6.84 8.34
CA LYS A 281 -11.00 6.40 6.99
C LYS A 281 -12.11 7.32 6.45
N ALA A 282 -13.12 7.62 7.27
CA ALA A 282 -14.20 8.52 6.88
C ALA A 282 -13.67 9.90 6.44
N VAL A 283 -12.71 10.47 7.19
CA VAL A 283 -12.07 11.74 6.83
C VAL A 283 -11.32 11.61 5.51
N ALA A 284 -10.45 10.61 5.39
CA ALA A 284 -9.64 10.41 4.18
C ALA A 284 -10.49 10.16 2.92
N PHE A 285 -11.59 9.43 3.03
CA PHE A 285 -12.51 9.22 1.91
C PHE A 285 -13.23 10.51 1.53
N GLY A 286 -13.55 11.37 2.52
CA GLY A 286 -14.07 12.70 2.26
C GLY A 286 -13.08 13.59 1.50
N GLU A 287 -11.81 13.56 1.87
CA GLU A 287 -10.73 14.24 1.13
C GLU A 287 -10.57 13.68 -0.29
N ALA A 288 -10.65 12.36 -0.46
CA ALA A 288 -10.51 11.70 -1.75
C ALA A 288 -11.69 11.97 -2.72
N LEU A 289 -12.85 12.36 -2.21
CA LEU A 289 -14.00 12.81 -3.01
C LEU A 289 -13.84 14.24 -3.53
N GLY A 290 -12.90 15.02 -2.99
CA GLY A 290 -12.63 16.38 -3.42
C GLY A 290 -11.83 16.45 -4.74
N PRO A 291 -11.97 17.53 -5.51
CA PRO A 291 -11.28 17.69 -6.80
C PRO A 291 -9.75 17.74 -6.66
N GLU A 292 -9.25 18.21 -5.54
CA GLU A 292 -7.82 18.28 -5.25
C GLU A 292 -7.16 16.90 -5.23
N PHE A 293 -7.91 15.86 -4.87
CA PHE A 293 -7.40 14.50 -4.86
C PHE A 293 -7.11 13.98 -6.28
N LYS A 294 -7.95 14.36 -7.26
CA LYS A 294 -7.67 14.05 -8.67
C LYS A 294 -6.39 14.73 -9.14
N THR A 295 -6.21 16.00 -8.85
CA THR A 295 -4.99 16.76 -9.17
C THR A 295 -3.75 16.12 -8.52
N TYR A 296 -3.89 15.67 -7.28
CA TYR A 296 -2.84 14.94 -6.57
C TYR A 296 -2.46 13.64 -7.30
N ILE A 297 -3.42 12.81 -7.69
CA ILE A 297 -3.15 11.54 -8.39
C ILE A 297 -2.55 11.78 -9.79
N ASP A 298 -3.05 12.75 -10.54
CA ASP A 298 -2.48 13.13 -11.83
C ASP A 298 -1.00 13.55 -11.67
N SER A 299 -0.69 14.28 -10.61
CA SER A 299 0.69 14.66 -10.26
C SER A 299 1.53 13.45 -9.84
N VAL A 300 0.99 12.50 -9.05
CA VAL A 300 1.68 11.26 -8.65
C VAL A 300 2.15 10.48 -9.88
N ILE A 301 1.28 10.30 -10.87
CA ILE A 301 1.59 9.55 -12.09
C ILE A 301 2.62 10.32 -12.93
N ASN A 302 2.42 11.62 -13.11
CA ASN A 302 3.38 12.45 -13.86
C ASN A 302 4.77 12.44 -13.23
N ASN A 303 4.84 12.57 -11.91
CA ASN A 303 6.09 12.54 -11.15
C ASN A 303 6.81 11.19 -11.29
N ALA A 304 6.05 10.08 -11.32
CA ALA A 304 6.61 8.74 -11.54
C ALA A 304 7.23 8.63 -12.94
N LYS A 305 6.54 9.11 -13.97
CA LYS A 305 7.06 9.11 -15.35
C LYS A 305 8.34 9.94 -15.46
N VAL A 306 8.31 11.15 -14.93
CA VAL A 306 9.48 12.07 -14.95
C VAL A 306 10.69 11.44 -14.25
N MET A 307 10.50 10.83 -13.07
CA MET A 307 11.58 10.18 -12.35
C MET A 307 12.12 8.96 -13.11
N ALA A 308 11.25 8.16 -13.74
CA ALA A 308 11.65 7.01 -14.58
C ALA A 308 12.50 7.47 -15.79
N GLU A 309 12.08 8.51 -16.51
CA GLU A 309 12.82 9.08 -17.63
C GLU A 309 14.22 9.55 -17.21
N VAL A 310 14.33 10.26 -16.08
CA VAL A 310 15.63 10.70 -15.55
C VAL A 310 16.52 9.50 -15.24
N LEU A 311 16.01 8.49 -14.56
CA LEU A 311 16.78 7.28 -14.22
C LEU A 311 17.25 6.55 -15.48
N GLN A 312 16.45 6.49 -16.55
CA GLN A 312 16.86 5.92 -17.84
C GLN A 312 18.03 6.74 -18.45
N THR A 313 17.97 8.07 -18.42
CA THR A 313 19.10 8.91 -18.90
C THR A 313 20.37 8.72 -18.08
N ARG A 314 20.24 8.23 -16.84
CA ARG A 314 21.36 7.87 -15.94
C ARG A 314 21.80 6.41 -16.11
N GLY A 315 21.34 5.72 -17.16
CA GLY A 315 21.74 4.35 -17.46
C GLY A 315 21.15 3.28 -16.56
N CYS A 316 20.04 3.57 -15.88
CA CYS A 316 19.25 2.56 -15.19
C CYS A 316 18.22 1.96 -16.16
N ASP A 317 17.95 0.68 -16.02
CA ASP A 317 16.87 0.02 -16.75
C ASP A 317 15.59 0.06 -15.91
N ILE A 318 14.49 0.48 -16.51
CA ILE A 318 13.17 0.51 -15.87
C ILE A 318 12.37 -0.69 -16.36
N VAL A 319 12.01 -1.57 -15.46
CA VAL A 319 11.21 -2.76 -15.75
C VAL A 319 9.95 -2.35 -16.53
N THR A 320 9.63 -3.03 -17.61
CA THR A 320 8.60 -2.71 -18.62
C THR A 320 8.85 -1.42 -19.42
N GLY A 321 10.05 -0.84 -19.35
CA GLY A 321 10.41 0.38 -20.10
C GLY A 321 9.78 1.68 -19.58
N GLY A 322 9.07 1.66 -18.43
CA GLY A 322 8.43 2.85 -17.84
C GLY A 322 7.31 2.51 -16.86
N THR A 323 6.43 3.48 -16.61
CA THR A 323 5.31 3.29 -15.68
C THR A 323 4.04 4.03 -16.13
N ASP A 324 2.88 3.42 -15.87
CA ASP A 324 1.55 4.02 -16.01
C ASP A 324 0.95 4.39 -14.64
N THR A 325 1.65 4.03 -13.55
CA THR A 325 1.13 4.13 -12.17
C THR A 325 2.00 5.04 -11.31
N HIS A 326 1.91 4.89 -10.01
CA HIS A 326 2.64 5.63 -8.99
C HIS A 326 4.03 5.07 -8.65
N LEU A 327 4.38 3.92 -9.22
CA LEU A 327 5.61 3.20 -8.89
C LEU A 327 6.38 2.77 -10.14
N MET A 328 7.65 2.49 -9.94
CA MET A 328 8.51 1.83 -10.92
C MET A 328 9.43 0.82 -10.23
N LEU A 329 9.87 -0.18 -10.99
CA LEU A 329 10.96 -1.06 -10.62
C LEU A 329 12.20 -0.69 -11.43
N VAL A 330 13.32 -0.50 -10.75
CA VAL A 330 14.61 -0.20 -11.35
C VAL A 330 15.45 -1.46 -11.32
N ASP A 331 15.81 -1.97 -12.50
CA ASP A 331 16.77 -3.07 -12.66
C ASP A 331 18.20 -2.53 -12.55
N LEU A 332 18.95 -3.01 -11.58
CA LEU A 332 20.32 -2.57 -11.29
C LEU A 332 21.39 -3.44 -11.95
N ARG A 333 21.01 -4.52 -12.63
CA ARG A 333 21.95 -5.44 -13.29
C ARG A 333 22.80 -4.74 -14.36
N PRO A 334 22.28 -3.80 -15.18
CA PRO A 334 23.11 -3.08 -16.15
C PRO A 334 24.25 -2.28 -15.51
N LYS A 335 24.08 -1.86 -14.24
CA LYS A 335 25.14 -1.19 -13.46
C LYS A 335 25.98 -2.15 -12.62
N GLY A 336 25.72 -3.45 -12.64
CA GLY A 336 26.40 -4.46 -11.82
C GLY A 336 26.10 -4.35 -10.32
N LEU A 337 25.03 -3.66 -9.95
CA LEU A 337 24.67 -3.39 -8.55
C LEU A 337 23.62 -4.38 -8.01
N LYS A 338 23.56 -4.50 -6.68
CA LYS A 338 22.56 -5.29 -5.95
C LYS A 338 21.59 -4.36 -5.21
N GLY A 339 20.33 -4.84 -5.09
CA GLY A 339 19.26 -4.06 -4.48
C GLY A 339 19.53 -3.66 -3.03
N ASN A 340 20.05 -4.58 -2.20
CA ASN A 340 20.36 -4.30 -0.80
C ASN A 340 21.46 -3.22 -0.65
N LYS A 341 22.49 -3.24 -1.50
CA LYS A 341 23.55 -2.21 -1.46
C LYS A 341 23.03 -0.85 -1.91
N ALA A 342 22.18 -0.82 -2.93
CA ALA A 342 21.52 0.41 -3.39
C ALA A 342 20.58 0.99 -2.32
N GLU A 343 19.74 0.14 -1.70
CA GLU A 343 18.86 0.53 -0.59
C GLU A 343 19.65 1.17 0.56
N GLU A 344 20.73 0.51 1.02
CA GLU A 344 21.58 0.99 2.11
C GLU A 344 22.26 2.34 1.78
N ALA A 345 22.77 2.52 0.57
CA ALA A 345 23.44 3.75 0.16
C ALA A 345 22.46 4.93 0.01
N LEU A 346 21.29 4.67 -0.59
CA LEU A 346 20.22 5.65 -0.71
C LEU A 346 19.70 6.09 0.67
N GLU A 347 19.56 5.17 1.63
CA GLU A 347 19.17 5.49 3.00
C GLU A 347 20.20 6.40 3.68
N ARG A 348 21.50 6.12 3.54
CA ARG A 348 22.56 7.00 4.04
C ARG A 348 22.51 8.39 3.39
N ALA A 349 22.14 8.47 2.12
CA ALA A 349 21.90 9.71 1.40
C ALA A 349 20.58 10.43 1.76
N GLY A 350 19.73 9.83 2.62
CA GLY A 350 18.44 10.40 3.04
C GLY A 350 17.30 10.17 2.05
N ILE A 351 17.42 9.16 1.21
CA ILE A 351 16.39 8.75 0.25
C ILE A 351 15.95 7.33 0.62
N THR A 352 14.73 7.22 1.16
CA THR A 352 14.17 5.95 1.64
C THR A 352 13.46 5.23 0.48
N CYS A 353 13.89 4.01 0.17
CA CYS A 353 13.25 3.12 -0.78
C CYS A 353 13.34 1.68 -0.29
N ASN A 354 12.87 0.70 -1.06
CA ASN A 354 13.08 -0.70 -0.72
C ASN A 354 13.76 -1.47 -1.84
N LYS A 355 14.68 -2.38 -1.47
CA LYS A 355 15.13 -3.43 -2.39
C LYS A 355 13.94 -4.25 -2.85
N ASN A 356 13.94 -4.66 -4.11
CA ASN A 356 12.85 -5.43 -4.70
C ASN A 356 13.38 -6.42 -5.74
N GLY A 357 12.90 -7.64 -5.68
CA GLY A 357 13.12 -8.59 -6.78
C GLY A 357 12.54 -8.03 -8.06
N ILE A 358 13.23 -8.26 -9.15
CA ILE A 358 12.73 -7.97 -10.49
C ILE A 358 12.22 -9.27 -11.12
N PRO A 359 11.38 -9.24 -12.16
CA PRO A 359 10.96 -10.45 -12.83
C PRO A 359 12.17 -11.28 -13.28
N PHE A 360 12.12 -12.60 -13.01
CA PHE A 360 13.20 -13.55 -13.29
C PHE A 360 14.53 -13.22 -12.58
N ASP A 361 14.45 -12.63 -11.41
CA ASP A 361 15.62 -12.34 -10.57
C ASP A 361 16.33 -13.64 -10.17
N THR A 362 17.66 -13.64 -10.27
CA THR A 362 18.51 -14.76 -9.85
C THR A 362 19.06 -14.60 -8.44
N GLU A 363 18.86 -13.44 -7.84
CA GLU A 363 19.32 -13.14 -6.50
C GLU A 363 18.34 -13.63 -5.42
N LYS A 364 18.86 -13.84 -4.21
CA LYS A 364 18.02 -14.19 -3.06
C LYS A 364 17.15 -13.00 -2.65
N PRO A 365 15.96 -13.24 -2.04
CA PRO A 365 15.03 -12.17 -1.64
C PRO A 365 15.62 -11.10 -0.71
N MET A 366 16.66 -11.43 0.06
CA MET A 366 17.34 -10.46 0.94
C MET A 366 18.41 -9.61 0.24
N ILE A 367 18.74 -9.94 -1.02
CA ILE A 367 19.74 -9.25 -1.84
C ILE A 367 19.05 -8.45 -2.93
N THR A 368 18.32 -9.13 -3.80
CA THR A 368 17.61 -8.66 -5.00
C THR A 368 18.52 -8.00 -6.06
N SER A 369 18.01 -7.90 -7.27
CA SER A 369 18.71 -7.20 -8.37
C SER A 369 18.11 -5.81 -8.66
N GLY A 370 17.10 -5.38 -7.92
CA GLY A 370 16.44 -4.12 -8.15
C GLY A 370 16.02 -3.38 -6.88
N ILE A 371 15.50 -2.19 -7.11
CA ILE A 371 14.82 -1.37 -6.10
C ILE A 371 13.43 -0.95 -6.63
N ARG A 372 12.48 -0.74 -5.72
CA ARG A 372 11.16 -0.19 -6.05
C ARG A 372 11.10 1.25 -5.54
N LEU A 373 10.63 2.15 -6.41
CA LEU A 373 10.45 3.56 -6.13
C LEU A 373 8.99 3.96 -6.38
N GLY A 374 8.47 4.87 -5.56
CA GLY A 374 7.13 5.42 -5.70
C GLY A 374 7.07 6.90 -5.36
N THR A 375 6.06 7.58 -5.87
CA THR A 375 5.93 9.04 -5.79
C THR A 375 4.82 9.56 -4.86
N PRO A 376 3.92 8.74 -4.27
CA PRO A 376 2.79 9.25 -3.49
C PRO A 376 3.17 10.15 -2.33
N ALA A 377 4.12 9.72 -1.49
CA ALA A 377 4.52 10.46 -0.28
C ALA A 377 5.18 11.80 -0.62
N GLY A 378 6.12 11.83 -1.58
CA GLY A 378 6.76 13.05 -2.04
C GLY A 378 5.75 14.02 -2.68
N THR A 379 4.80 13.51 -3.47
CA THR A 379 3.75 14.33 -4.06
C THR A 379 2.79 14.88 -3.00
N SER A 380 2.41 14.09 -1.99
CA SER A 380 1.62 14.57 -0.84
C SER A 380 2.34 15.67 -0.05
N ARG A 381 3.67 15.59 0.02
CA ARG A 381 4.52 16.61 0.63
C ARG A 381 4.55 17.92 -0.16
N GLY A 382 4.20 17.90 -1.44
CA GLY A 382 4.19 19.05 -2.33
C GLY A 382 5.28 19.04 -3.39
N PHE A 383 6.02 17.95 -3.57
CA PHE A 383 7.00 17.80 -4.64
C PHE A 383 6.30 17.69 -5.99
N GLY A 384 6.78 18.46 -6.96
CA GLY A 384 6.36 18.43 -8.36
C GLY A 384 7.42 17.77 -9.27
N ALA A 385 7.19 17.90 -10.58
CA ALA A 385 8.06 17.30 -11.60
C ALA A 385 9.54 17.74 -11.46
N GLU A 386 9.79 19.01 -11.13
CA GLU A 386 11.15 19.50 -10.97
C GLU A 386 11.87 18.90 -9.78
N GLU A 387 11.18 18.73 -8.65
CA GLU A 387 11.74 18.03 -7.49
C GLU A 387 12.02 16.57 -7.81
N PHE A 388 11.12 15.88 -8.53
CA PHE A 388 11.37 14.49 -8.93
C PHE A 388 12.47 14.33 -9.98
N LYS A 389 12.73 15.33 -10.82
CA LYS A 389 13.94 15.37 -11.66
C LYS A 389 15.22 15.44 -10.81
N LEU A 390 15.24 16.31 -9.80
CA LEU A 390 16.38 16.40 -8.88
C LEU A 390 16.59 15.07 -8.14
N ILE A 391 15.53 14.49 -7.61
CA ILE A 391 15.57 13.21 -6.89
C ILE A 391 16.10 12.09 -7.79
N GLY A 392 15.61 11.98 -9.02
CA GLY A 392 16.12 11.00 -9.98
C GLY A 392 17.62 11.16 -10.27
N ASN A 393 18.12 12.42 -10.39
CA ASN A 393 19.55 12.69 -10.56
C ASN A 393 20.34 12.32 -9.31
N TRP A 394 19.87 12.62 -8.11
CA TRP A 394 20.53 12.24 -6.86
C TRP A 394 20.61 10.74 -6.67
N ILE A 395 19.54 10.00 -7.03
CA ILE A 395 19.57 8.54 -7.06
C ILE A 395 20.66 8.07 -8.03
N GLY A 396 20.71 8.64 -9.24
CA GLY A 396 21.75 8.35 -10.21
C GLY A 396 23.16 8.61 -9.66
N ASP A 397 23.41 9.74 -8.99
CA ASP A 397 24.69 10.07 -8.38
C ASP A 397 25.13 9.02 -7.34
N VAL A 398 24.20 8.61 -6.46
CA VAL A 398 24.47 7.59 -5.42
C VAL A 398 24.76 6.23 -6.06
N LEU A 399 24.00 5.83 -7.07
CA LEU A 399 24.23 4.56 -7.78
C LEU A 399 25.55 4.55 -8.55
N ASP A 400 25.93 5.67 -9.20
CA ASP A 400 27.21 5.80 -9.89
C ASP A 400 28.39 5.80 -8.87
N GLY A 401 28.20 6.39 -7.69
CA GLY A 401 29.13 6.27 -6.57
C GLY A 401 29.35 4.82 -6.13
N LEU A 402 28.27 4.03 -6.06
CA LEU A 402 28.34 2.60 -5.72
C LEU A 402 29.05 1.75 -6.79
N VAL A 403 28.92 2.09 -8.08
CA VAL A 403 29.64 1.39 -9.17
C VAL A 403 31.14 1.54 -8.97
N ASN A 404 31.59 2.74 -8.56
CA ASN A 404 33.00 3.03 -8.34
C ASN A 404 33.50 2.51 -6.98
N ASN A 405 32.61 2.40 -5.99
CA ASN A 405 32.91 2.08 -4.60
C ASN A 405 31.83 1.14 -4.03
N PRO A 406 31.96 -0.19 -4.13
CA PRO A 406 30.90 -1.15 -3.77
C PRO A 406 30.43 -1.10 -2.31
N GLU A 407 31.16 -0.48 -1.40
CA GLU A 407 30.76 -0.27 -0.01
C GLU A 407 30.08 1.10 0.21
N GLY A 408 30.01 1.94 -0.81
CA GLY A 408 29.41 3.28 -0.80
C GLY A 408 30.43 4.39 -1.00
N ASP A 409 29.98 5.49 -1.58
CA ASP A 409 30.76 6.73 -1.74
C ASP A 409 30.32 7.76 -0.70
N ALA A 410 31.03 7.81 0.43
CA ALA A 410 30.68 8.67 1.56
C ALA A 410 30.59 10.16 1.20
N GLU A 411 31.41 10.65 0.26
CA GLU A 411 31.39 12.06 -0.15
C GLU A 411 30.13 12.35 -1.01
N VAL A 412 29.78 11.46 -1.94
CA VAL A 412 28.57 11.58 -2.74
C VAL A 412 27.33 11.47 -1.84
N GLU A 413 27.25 10.45 -0.98
CA GLU A 413 26.14 10.24 -0.06
C GLU A 413 25.93 11.45 0.87
N LYS A 414 27.01 12.02 1.43
CA LYS A 414 26.96 13.20 2.28
C LYS A 414 26.50 14.45 1.52
N ARG A 415 26.98 14.64 0.30
CA ARG A 415 26.56 15.74 -0.58
C ARG A 415 25.06 15.63 -0.87
N VAL A 416 24.60 14.46 -1.31
CA VAL A 416 23.18 14.22 -1.63
C VAL A 416 22.32 14.39 -0.38
N ARG A 417 22.73 13.86 0.77
CA ARG A 417 22.01 14.04 2.04
C ARG A 417 21.81 15.50 2.40
N LYS A 418 22.83 16.34 2.17
CA LYS A 418 22.70 17.79 2.38
C LYS A 418 21.64 18.39 1.44
N GLN A 419 21.67 18.05 0.15
CA GLN A 419 20.72 18.53 -0.85
C GLN A 419 19.28 18.05 -0.55
N VAL A 420 19.13 16.81 -0.09
CA VAL A 420 17.85 16.25 0.38
C VAL A 420 17.30 17.06 1.54
N LYS A 421 18.12 17.36 2.57
CA LYS A 421 17.68 18.20 3.71
C LYS A 421 17.27 19.61 3.26
N GLU A 422 18.03 20.23 2.36
CA GLU A 422 17.73 21.54 1.79
C GLU A 422 16.42 21.53 1.01
N LEU A 423 16.15 20.49 0.21
CA LEU A 423 14.89 20.31 -0.47
C LEU A 423 13.73 20.14 0.53
N CYS A 424 13.87 19.21 1.45
CA CYS A 424 12.86 18.89 2.45
C CYS A 424 12.50 20.09 3.33
N SER A 425 13.45 20.95 3.67
CA SER A 425 13.20 22.16 4.49
C SER A 425 12.27 23.18 3.81
N ARG A 426 12.14 23.16 2.49
CA ARG A 426 11.21 24.00 1.74
C ARG A 426 9.77 23.48 1.75
N TYR A 427 9.58 22.22 2.13
CA TYR A 427 8.31 21.52 2.17
C TYR A 427 8.09 20.82 3.51
N PRO A 428 8.03 21.58 4.61
CA PRO A 428 7.90 20.99 5.94
C PRO A 428 6.51 20.37 6.16
N LEU A 429 6.46 19.30 6.95
CA LEU A 429 5.23 18.58 7.27
C LEU A 429 4.55 19.18 8.51
N TYR A 430 3.22 19.28 8.49
CA TYR A 430 2.37 19.58 9.65
C TYR A 430 2.71 20.89 10.38
N GLN A 431 2.93 21.95 9.65
CA GLN A 431 3.11 23.31 10.20
C GLN A 431 1.82 23.91 10.75
#